data_818cf1e66a036dd693fda93b6e1184b2
#
_entry.id   818cf1e66a036dd693fda93b6e1184b2
#
_cell.length_a   1.000
_cell.length_b   1.000
_cell.length_c   1.000
_cell.angle_alpha   90.00
_cell.angle_beta   90.00
_cell.angle_gamma   90.00
#
_symmetry.space_group_name_H-M   'P 1'
#
loop_
_entity.id
_entity.type
_entity.pdbx_description
1 polymer ?
#
loop_
_entity_poly.entity_id
_entity_poly.type
_entity_poly.pdbx_seq_one_letter_code
_entity_poly.pdbx_strand_id
1 'polypeptide(L)'
;VYIDGVRSCEGDMTGPKAAEMVLRDPSIDMAVLETARGGLIRAGLAYRSCNVGLVLNVTNDHLGMKGVETVEDLAEIKRVVAEVARDCAALNADDIECLKMADHPRAARIGYITMNPQNDLVRQHIQAGGLAAVLENGINGHMITLYDDGAHLPLLWTHLIPATLEGKALHNVQNAMAAAVVAYAMGVSVQNIQQGLRTFDTSFFQVPGRLNVFDELPFKVILDYGHNPVAIQCMVDLVGRLDAEGKRVCVLSAPGDRRDRDIMEIAAIAASG
;
A
#
# COMPACT_ATOMS: atom_id res chain seq x y z
N VAL A 1 -2.09 16.45 6.61
CA VAL A 1 -3.39 16.52 5.93
C VAL A 1 -3.26 17.48 4.76
N TYR A 2 -3.78 17.07 3.62
CA TYR A 2 -3.90 17.89 2.42
C TYR A 2 -5.38 18.02 2.05
N ILE A 3 -5.81 19.22 1.69
CA ILE A 3 -7.15 19.53 1.16
C ILE A 3 -6.93 20.32 -0.14
N ASP A 4 -7.49 19.85 -1.24
CA ASP A 4 -7.31 20.41 -2.59
C ASP A 4 -5.84 20.65 -2.96
N GLY A 5 -4.96 19.70 -2.61
CA GLY A 5 -3.52 19.79 -2.86
C GLY A 5 -2.76 20.74 -1.92
N VAL A 6 -3.45 21.45 -1.04
CA VAL A 6 -2.84 22.36 -0.06
C VAL A 6 -2.62 21.65 1.27
N ARG A 7 -1.39 21.75 1.80
CA ARG A 7 -1.05 21.20 3.11
C ARG A 7 -1.71 22.01 4.24
N SER A 8 -2.75 21.43 4.85
CA SER A 8 -3.53 22.09 5.90
C SER A 8 -3.04 21.79 7.31
N CYS A 9 -2.32 20.68 7.52
CA CYS A 9 -1.80 20.30 8.83
C CYS A 9 -0.53 19.44 8.73
N GLU A 10 0.40 19.64 9.67
CA GLU A 10 1.65 18.89 9.80
C GLU A 10 1.59 17.85 10.92
N GLY A 11 2.48 16.84 10.84
CA GLY A 11 2.69 15.81 11.84
C GLY A 11 2.04 14.48 11.50
N ASP A 12 2.03 13.55 12.46
CA ASP A 12 1.34 12.26 12.34
C ASP A 12 -0.18 12.48 12.44
N MET A 13 -0.82 12.43 11.29
CA MET A 13 -2.25 12.69 11.11
C MET A 13 -2.99 11.46 10.60
N THR A 14 -2.57 10.25 11.02
CA THR A 14 -3.17 8.96 10.64
C THR A 14 -4.28 8.50 11.61
N GLY A 15 -4.64 9.35 12.57
CA GLY A 15 -5.63 9.05 13.59
C GLY A 15 -7.01 9.66 13.30
N PRO A 16 -8.03 9.32 14.14
CA PRO A 16 -9.42 9.74 13.93
C PRO A 16 -9.63 11.27 13.93
N LYS A 17 -8.82 12.03 14.63
CA LYS A 17 -8.92 13.51 14.62
C LYS A 17 -8.62 14.10 13.23
N ALA A 18 -7.66 13.54 12.51
CA ALA A 18 -7.37 13.97 11.15
C ALA A 18 -8.52 13.64 10.20
N ALA A 19 -9.09 12.44 10.33
CA ALA A 19 -10.26 12.05 9.57
C ALA A 19 -11.47 12.97 9.87
N GLU A 20 -11.74 13.29 11.13
CA GLU A 20 -12.78 14.26 11.50
C GLU A 20 -12.58 15.63 10.86
N MET A 21 -11.34 16.12 10.83
CA MET A 21 -11.03 17.43 10.25
C MET A 21 -11.34 17.44 8.75
N VAL A 22 -10.91 16.41 8.02
CA VAL A 22 -11.18 16.26 6.58
C VAL A 22 -12.68 16.12 6.32
N LEU A 23 -13.36 15.24 7.04
CA LEU A 23 -14.79 14.96 6.82
C LEU A 23 -15.75 16.08 7.24
N ARG A 24 -15.28 17.07 8.00
CA ARG A 24 -16.06 18.26 8.37
C ARG A 24 -15.92 19.40 7.34
N ASP A 25 -14.98 19.32 6.45
CA ASP A 25 -14.76 20.35 5.44
C ASP A 25 -15.81 20.21 4.31
N PRO A 26 -16.67 21.21 4.09
CA PRO A 26 -17.74 21.11 3.11
C PRO A 26 -17.26 21.19 1.63
N SER A 27 -15.99 21.51 1.40
CA SER A 27 -15.42 21.56 0.06
C SER A 27 -14.96 20.18 -0.45
N ILE A 28 -14.95 19.15 0.43
CA ILE A 28 -14.43 17.83 0.09
C ILE A 28 -15.52 16.94 -0.48
N ASP A 29 -15.38 16.57 -1.75
CA ASP A 29 -16.21 15.57 -2.41
C ASP A 29 -15.72 14.15 -2.20
N MET A 30 -14.39 13.96 -2.08
CA MET A 30 -13.76 12.66 -1.90
C MET A 30 -12.62 12.75 -0.86
N ALA A 31 -12.62 11.84 0.13
CA ALA A 31 -11.59 11.75 1.15
C ALA A 31 -10.84 10.42 1.04
N VAL A 32 -9.50 10.48 1.04
CA VAL A 32 -8.61 9.33 1.22
C VAL A 32 -8.00 9.42 2.61
N LEU A 33 -8.34 8.47 3.48
CA LEU A 33 -8.00 8.50 4.90
C LEU A 33 -7.07 7.34 5.25
N GLU A 34 -5.83 7.66 5.60
CA GLU A 34 -4.92 6.68 6.19
C GLU A 34 -5.36 6.37 7.62
N THR A 35 -5.41 5.08 7.97
CA THR A 35 -5.89 4.62 9.27
C THR A 35 -4.82 3.76 9.93
N ALA A 36 -4.08 4.35 10.87
CA ALA A 36 -3.05 3.65 11.60
C ALA A 36 -3.62 2.81 12.75
N ARG A 37 -3.04 1.63 13.00
CA ARG A 37 -3.37 0.76 14.12
C ARG A 37 -3.45 1.49 15.46
N GLY A 38 -2.46 2.33 15.74
CA GLY A 38 -2.40 3.07 17.01
C GLY A 38 -3.60 4.00 17.24
N GLY A 39 -4.15 4.56 16.17
CA GLY A 39 -5.38 5.34 16.19
C GLY A 39 -6.60 4.46 16.49
N LEU A 40 -6.71 3.34 15.78
CA LEU A 40 -7.81 2.38 15.96
C LEU A 40 -7.92 1.88 17.40
N ILE A 41 -6.81 1.45 18.01
CA ILE A 41 -6.79 0.94 19.40
C ILE A 41 -7.19 2.02 20.41
N ARG A 42 -6.74 3.27 20.19
CA ARG A 42 -6.96 4.35 21.17
C ARG A 42 -8.32 5.00 21.09
N ALA A 43 -8.87 5.14 19.90
CA ALA A 43 -10.04 5.99 19.66
C ALA A 43 -10.98 5.49 18.55
N GLY A 44 -10.69 4.32 17.97
CA GLY A 44 -11.50 3.77 16.88
C GLY A 44 -11.40 4.58 15.58
N LEU A 45 -12.46 4.49 14.78
CA LEU A 45 -12.66 5.28 13.55
C LEU A 45 -13.45 6.56 13.86
N ALA A 46 -13.16 7.63 13.11
CA ALA A 46 -13.95 8.87 13.16
C ALA A 46 -15.24 8.81 12.33
N TYR A 47 -15.47 7.72 11.63
CA TYR A 47 -16.61 7.51 10.75
C TYR A 47 -17.24 6.13 10.99
N ARG A 48 -18.51 6.00 10.65
CA ARG A 48 -19.27 4.73 10.83
C ARG A 48 -19.13 3.78 9.65
N SER A 49 -18.84 4.32 8.46
CA SER A 49 -18.66 3.57 7.23
C SER A 49 -17.85 4.38 6.22
N CYS A 50 -17.24 3.67 5.27
CA CYS A 50 -16.61 4.27 4.08
C CYS A 50 -17.17 3.59 2.83
N ASN A 51 -16.93 4.17 1.66
CA ASN A 51 -17.28 3.54 0.39
C ASN A 51 -16.37 2.35 0.12
N VAL A 52 -15.06 2.58 0.20
CA VAL A 52 -14.06 1.55 -0.05
C VAL A 52 -13.12 1.46 1.15
N GLY A 53 -12.93 0.25 1.68
CA GLY A 53 -11.95 -0.06 2.71
C GLY A 53 -10.81 -0.87 2.09
N LEU A 54 -9.56 -0.41 2.23
CA LEU A 54 -8.38 -1.09 1.72
C LEU A 54 -7.52 -1.61 2.85
N VAL A 55 -7.13 -2.88 2.78
CA VAL A 55 -6.08 -3.47 3.62
C VAL A 55 -4.98 -4.06 2.73
N LEU A 56 -3.77 -3.49 2.84
CA LEU A 56 -2.65 -3.83 1.96
C LEU A 56 -1.90 -5.09 2.40
N ASN A 57 -1.64 -5.20 3.70
CA ASN A 57 -0.93 -6.33 4.29
C ASN A 57 -1.04 -6.31 5.81
N VAL A 58 -0.77 -7.47 6.42
CA VAL A 58 -0.61 -7.62 7.86
C VAL A 58 0.69 -8.35 8.12
N THR A 59 1.69 -7.63 8.58
CA THR A 59 3.03 -8.15 8.79
C THR A 59 3.47 -7.95 10.23
N ASN A 60 4.61 -8.55 10.58
CA ASN A 60 5.23 -8.46 11.89
C ASN A 60 5.68 -7.03 12.21
N ASP A 61 4.75 -6.15 12.52
CA ASP A 61 5.02 -4.76 12.88
C ASP A 61 4.22 -4.34 14.12
N HIS A 62 4.87 -3.65 15.05
CA HIS A 62 4.26 -3.20 16.31
C HIS A 62 3.71 -4.32 17.22
N LEU A 63 4.22 -5.53 17.16
CA LEU A 63 3.85 -6.61 18.09
C LEU A 63 4.50 -6.42 19.46
N GLY A 64 3.86 -6.96 20.52
CA GLY A 64 4.27 -6.76 21.90
C GLY A 64 3.85 -5.41 22.49
N MET A 65 2.95 -4.67 21.83
CA MET A 65 2.52 -3.33 22.25
C MET A 65 1.01 -3.25 22.39
N LYS A 66 0.54 -2.72 23.52
CA LYS A 66 -0.89 -2.44 23.79
C LYS A 66 -1.82 -3.65 23.62
N GLY A 67 -1.34 -4.84 24.02
CA GLY A 67 -2.12 -6.08 23.96
C GLY A 67 -2.19 -6.72 22.57
N VAL A 68 -1.36 -6.30 21.62
CA VAL A 68 -1.23 -6.93 20.30
C VAL A 68 0.02 -7.79 20.31
N GLU A 69 -0.14 -9.09 20.48
CA GLU A 69 0.97 -10.03 20.65
C GLU A 69 1.27 -10.82 19.38
N THR A 70 0.26 -11.04 18.54
CA THR A 70 0.33 -11.87 17.33
C THR A 70 -0.03 -11.09 16.07
N VAL A 71 0.28 -11.66 14.92
CA VAL A 71 -0.11 -11.12 13.62
C VAL A 71 -1.63 -11.19 13.45
N GLU A 72 -2.24 -12.22 14.00
CA GLU A 72 -3.69 -12.40 14.02
C GLU A 72 -4.40 -11.29 14.82
N ASP A 73 -3.89 -10.93 16.02
CA ASP A 73 -4.42 -9.79 16.79
C ASP A 73 -4.33 -8.50 15.98
N LEU A 74 -3.23 -8.31 15.26
CA LEU A 74 -3.03 -7.15 14.40
C LEU A 74 -4.00 -7.16 13.21
N ALA A 75 -4.26 -8.35 12.64
CA ALA A 75 -5.22 -8.53 11.57
C ALA A 75 -6.64 -8.17 12.00
N GLU A 76 -7.06 -8.59 13.21
CA GLU A 76 -8.38 -8.24 13.75
C GLU A 76 -8.56 -6.73 13.88
N ILE A 77 -7.53 -6.01 14.30
CA ILE A 77 -7.60 -4.55 14.41
C ILE A 77 -7.71 -3.89 13.02
N LYS A 78 -6.88 -4.33 12.06
CA LYS A 78 -6.89 -3.79 10.69
C LYS A 78 -8.17 -4.14 9.93
N ARG A 79 -8.77 -5.30 10.21
CA ARG A 79 -10.01 -5.79 9.60
C ARG A 79 -11.16 -4.80 9.69
N VAL A 80 -11.21 -4.00 10.76
CA VAL A 80 -12.24 -2.97 10.94
C VAL A 80 -12.35 -2.04 9.73
N VAL A 81 -11.25 -1.75 9.04
CA VAL A 81 -11.26 -0.90 7.82
C VAL A 81 -12.05 -1.57 6.69
N ALA A 82 -11.89 -2.89 6.51
CA ALA A 82 -12.66 -3.65 5.52
C ALA A 82 -14.12 -3.85 5.95
N GLU A 83 -14.38 -4.07 7.26
CA GLU A 83 -15.72 -4.30 7.79
C GLU A 83 -16.65 -3.10 7.68
N VAL A 84 -16.13 -1.88 7.75
CA VAL A 84 -16.94 -0.65 7.63
C VAL A 84 -17.12 -0.19 6.19
N ALA A 85 -16.51 -0.87 5.22
CA ALA A 85 -16.71 -0.61 3.81
C ALA A 85 -18.13 -1.01 3.38
N ARG A 86 -18.77 -0.17 2.55
CA ARG A 86 -20.14 -0.43 2.04
C ARG A 86 -20.12 -0.97 0.62
N ASP A 87 -19.28 -0.38 -0.23
CA ASP A 87 -19.31 -0.62 -1.66
C ASP A 87 -18.25 -1.66 -2.07
N CYS A 88 -17.02 -1.53 -1.56
CA CYS A 88 -15.94 -2.47 -1.87
C CYS A 88 -14.97 -2.65 -0.69
N ALA A 89 -14.66 -3.90 -0.34
CA ALA A 89 -13.52 -4.25 0.48
C ALA A 89 -12.36 -4.66 -0.44
N ALA A 90 -11.32 -3.82 -0.52
CA ALA A 90 -10.13 -4.06 -1.33
C ALA A 90 -9.07 -4.79 -0.49
N LEU A 91 -8.69 -6.00 -0.91
CA LEU A 91 -7.84 -6.90 -0.12
C LEU A 91 -6.68 -7.45 -0.95
N ASN A 92 -5.51 -7.52 -0.34
CA ASN A 92 -4.35 -8.17 -0.94
C ASN A 92 -4.49 -9.70 -0.86
N ALA A 93 -4.62 -10.34 -2.01
CA ALA A 93 -4.78 -11.80 -2.10
C ALA A 93 -3.46 -12.58 -1.92
N ASP A 94 -2.33 -11.88 -1.86
CA ASP A 94 -1.02 -12.48 -1.61
C ASP A 94 -0.66 -12.46 -0.10
N ASP A 95 -1.52 -11.88 0.75
CA ASP A 95 -1.38 -11.84 2.20
C ASP A 95 -2.50 -12.66 2.85
N ILE A 96 -2.12 -13.69 3.60
CA ILE A 96 -3.06 -14.65 4.18
C ILE A 96 -4.01 -14.01 5.20
N GLU A 97 -3.56 -13.02 5.96
CA GLU A 97 -4.39 -12.34 6.93
C GLU A 97 -5.40 -11.39 6.24
N CYS A 98 -4.99 -10.75 5.14
CA CYS A 98 -5.92 -9.99 4.31
C CYS A 98 -6.98 -10.91 3.67
N LEU A 99 -6.60 -12.12 3.20
CA LEU A 99 -7.54 -13.08 2.65
C LEU A 99 -8.62 -13.50 3.65
N LYS A 100 -8.23 -13.75 4.91
CA LYS A 100 -9.20 -14.10 5.98
C LYS A 100 -10.23 -12.99 6.22
N MET A 101 -9.91 -11.75 5.91
CA MET A 101 -10.84 -10.63 6.05
C MET A 101 -12.01 -10.71 5.05
N ALA A 102 -11.84 -11.46 3.95
CA ALA A 102 -12.91 -11.69 2.96
C ALA A 102 -14.11 -12.45 3.51
N ASP A 103 -13.97 -13.15 4.63
CA ASP A 103 -15.06 -13.88 5.29
C ASP A 103 -16.00 -12.95 6.09
N HIS A 104 -15.63 -11.69 6.30
CA HIS A 104 -16.33 -10.76 7.18
C HIS A 104 -16.81 -9.44 6.54
N PRO A 105 -16.89 -9.27 5.21
CA PRO A 105 -17.19 -7.97 4.63
C PRO A 105 -18.67 -7.64 4.78
N ARG A 106 -18.96 -6.39 5.09
CA ARG A 106 -20.28 -5.79 4.90
C ARG A 106 -20.39 -5.15 3.51
N ALA A 107 -19.29 -5.07 2.80
CA ALA A 107 -19.22 -4.48 1.47
C ALA A 107 -20.04 -5.27 0.45
N ALA A 108 -20.62 -4.56 -0.52
CA ALA A 108 -21.37 -5.17 -1.60
C ALA A 108 -20.51 -6.09 -2.47
N ARG A 109 -19.19 -5.82 -2.55
CA ARG A 109 -18.23 -6.66 -3.29
C ARG A 109 -16.83 -6.64 -2.66
N ILE A 110 -16.02 -7.63 -3.04
CA ILE A 110 -14.60 -7.69 -2.75
C ILE A 110 -13.82 -7.31 -4.01
N GLY A 111 -12.74 -6.52 -3.84
CA GLY A 111 -11.75 -6.27 -4.87
C GLY A 111 -10.43 -6.90 -4.46
N TYR A 112 -9.94 -7.90 -5.20
CA TYR A 112 -8.66 -8.52 -4.90
C TYR A 112 -7.49 -7.85 -5.63
N ILE A 113 -6.32 -7.90 -4.99
CA ILE A 113 -5.06 -7.43 -5.56
C ILE A 113 -4.08 -8.60 -5.48
N THR A 114 -3.44 -8.96 -6.60
CA THR A 114 -2.41 -10.01 -6.60
C THR A 114 -1.27 -9.71 -7.57
N MET A 115 -0.05 -9.91 -7.09
CA MET A 115 1.17 -9.90 -7.90
C MET A 115 1.38 -11.22 -8.65
N ASN A 116 0.59 -12.26 -8.31
CA ASN A 116 0.69 -13.57 -8.91
C ASN A 116 -0.46 -13.81 -9.92
N PRO A 117 -0.21 -13.78 -11.24
CA PRO A 117 -1.25 -13.99 -12.24
C PRO A 117 -1.80 -15.44 -12.24
N GLN A 118 -1.18 -16.37 -11.52
CA GLN A 118 -1.63 -17.73 -11.35
C GLN A 118 -2.36 -17.99 -10.02
N ASN A 119 -2.70 -16.94 -9.26
CA ASN A 119 -3.47 -17.10 -8.03
C ASN A 119 -4.86 -17.65 -8.33
N ASP A 120 -5.09 -18.93 -7.97
CA ASP A 120 -6.32 -19.66 -8.30
C ASP A 120 -7.57 -19.04 -7.68
N LEU A 121 -7.47 -18.49 -6.46
CA LEU A 121 -8.60 -17.82 -5.80
C LEU A 121 -9.00 -16.57 -6.61
N VAL A 122 -8.05 -15.74 -7.00
CA VAL A 122 -8.32 -14.53 -7.77
C VAL A 122 -8.84 -14.86 -9.17
N ARG A 123 -8.30 -15.90 -9.81
CA ARG A 123 -8.80 -16.37 -11.11
C ARG A 123 -10.26 -16.83 -11.05
N GLN A 124 -10.63 -17.61 -10.03
CA GLN A 124 -12.02 -18.03 -9.81
C GLN A 124 -12.93 -16.83 -9.52
N HIS A 125 -12.44 -15.85 -8.71
CA HIS A 125 -13.16 -14.62 -8.43
C HIS A 125 -13.45 -13.81 -9.70
N ILE A 126 -12.45 -13.65 -10.57
CA ILE A 126 -12.59 -12.98 -11.88
C ILE A 126 -13.60 -13.73 -12.77
N GLN A 127 -13.53 -15.08 -12.82
CA GLN A 127 -14.46 -15.88 -13.61
C GLN A 127 -15.91 -15.73 -13.13
N ALA A 128 -16.10 -15.45 -11.83
CA ALA A 128 -17.40 -15.16 -11.24
C ALA A 128 -17.85 -13.67 -11.43
N GLY A 129 -17.10 -12.85 -12.18
CA GLY A 129 -17.39 -11.44 -12.41
C GLY A 129 -16.83 -10.51 -11.33
N GLY A 130 -15.98 -10.99 -10.43
CA GLY A 130 -15.43 -10.18 -9.34
C GLY A 130 -14.38 -9.18 -9.79
N LEU A 131 -14.25 -8.08 -9.01
CA LEU A 131 -13.24 -7.04 -9.20
C LEU A 131 -11.86 -7.54 -8.76
N ALA A 132 -10.84 -7.40 -9.60
CA ALA A 132 -9.47 -7.68 -9.24
C ALA A 132 -8.46 -6.81 -9.99
N ALA A 133 -7.32 -6.54 -9.35
CA ALA A 133 -6.10 -6.08 -10.02
C ALA A 133 -5.08 -7.21 -10.04
N VAL A 134 -4.56 -7.51 -11.21
CA VAL A 134 -3.58 -8.59 -11.44
C VAL A 134 -2.33 -8.02 -12.09
N LEU A 135 -1.16 -8.43 -11.63
CA LEU A 135 0.09 -8.15 -12.31
C LEU A 135 0.35 -9.23 -13.37
N GLU A 136 0.10 -8.89 -14.61
CA GLU A 136 0.26 -9.81 -15.74
C GLU A 136 1.65 -9.75 -16.34
N ASN A 137 2.13 -10.91 -16.81
CA ASN A 137 3.36 -11.00 -17.59
C ASN A 137 3.06 -10.70 -19.06
N GLY A 138 3.77 -9.76 -19.64
CA GLY A 138 3.66 -9.43 -21.05
C GLY A 138 5.02 -9.35 -21.73
N ILE A 139 5.01 -9.14 -23.05
CA ILE A 139 6.23 -9.11 -23.89
C ILE A 139 7.17 -7.96 -23.46
N ASN A 140 6.61 -6.85 -23.02
CA ASN A 140 7.36 -5.63 -22.65
C ASN A 140 7.52 -5.47 -21.11
N GLY A 141 7.43 -6.55 -20.34
CA GLY A 141 7.50 -6.51 -18.87
C GLY A 141 6.18 -6.83 -18.21
N HIS A 142 5.90 -6.20 -17.08
CA HIS A 142 4.68 -6.46 -16.32
C HIS A 142 3.62 -5.38 -16.56
N MET A 143 2.37 -5.83 -16.72
CA MET A 143 1.19 -4.98 -16.92
C MET A 143 0.29 -5.05 -15.68
N ILE A 144 -0.14 -3.90 -15.17
CA ILE A 144 -1.23 -3.84 -14.21
C ILE A 144 -2.54 -3.90 -15.00
N THR A 145 -3.38 -4.88 -14.71
CA THR A 145 -4.67 -5.08 -15.37
C THR A 145 -5.79 -5.15 -14.32
N LEU A 146 -6.88 -4.43 -14.57
CA LEU A 146 -8.12 -4.59 -13.80
C LEU A 146 -9.05 -5.57 -14.52
N TYR A 147 -9.77 -6.34 -13.72
CA TYR A 147 -10.86 -7.21 -14.13
C TYR A 147 -12.12 -6.81 -13.38
N ASP A 148 -13.25 -6.67 -14.05
CA ASP A 148 -14.54 -6.41 -13.43
C ASP A 148 -15.67 -6.86 -14.36
N ASP A 149 -16.60 -7.66 -13.88
CA ASP A 149 -17.78 -8.16 -14.61
C ASP A 149 -17.44 -8.72 -16.02
N GLY A 150 -16.38 -9.53 -16.09
CA GLY A 150 -15.90 -10.13 -17.33
C GLY A 150 -15.09 -9.18 -18.23
N ALA A 151 -14.96 -7.90 -17.88
CA ALA A 151 -14.11 -6.96 -18.61
C ALA A 151 -12.63 -7.19 -18.22
N HIS A 152 -11.75 -7.14 -19.24
CA HIS A 152 -10.29 -7.12 -19.12
C HIS A 152 -9.80 -5.73 -19.45
N LEU A 153 -9.30 -5.00 -18.47
CA LEU A 153 -8.98 -3.57 -18.54
C LEU A 153 -7.48 -3.33 -18.27
N PRO A 154 -6.59 -3.49 -19.28
CA PRO A 154 -5.19 -3.18 -19.11
C PRO A 154 -5.00 -1.70 -18.75
N LEU A 155 -4.31 -1.44 -17.62
CA LEU A 155 -4.08 -0.08 -17.16
C LEU A 155 -2.77 0.47 -17.69
N LEU A 156 -1.65 -0.09 -17.21
CA LEU A 156 -0.36 0.50 -17.49
C LEU A 156 0.77 -0.53 -17.28
N TRP A 157 1.79 -0.47 -18.13
CA TRP A 157 3.04 -1.17 -17.90
C TRP A 157 3.72 -0.61 -16.66
N THR A 158 4.27 -1.47 -15.80
CA THR A 158 4.87 -1.04 -14.54
C THR A 158 6.03 -0.07 -14.74
N HIS A 159 6.83 -0.25 -15.80
CA HIS A 159 7.94 0.64 -16.12
C HIS A 159 7.53 2.06 -16.54
N LEU A 160 6.25 2.29 -16.84
CA LEU A 160 5.69 3.61 -17.16
C LEU A 160 5.12 4.33 -15.92
N ILE A 161 5.20 3.71 -14.74
CA ILE A 161 4.77 4.29 -13.47
C ILE A 161 6.01 4.81 -12.74
N PRO A 162 6.23 6.13 -12.63
CA PRO A 162 7.48 6.68 -12.06
C PRO A 162 7.76 6.17 -10.65
N ALA A 163 6.74 6.06 -9.81
CA ALA A 163 6.86 5.56 -8.43
C ALA A 163 7.40 4.14 -8.31
N THR A 164 7.39 3.34 -9.38
CA THR A 164 7.87 1.95 -9.37
C THR A 164 9.35 1.81 -9.74
N LEU A 165 10.03 2.90 -10.07
CA LEU A 165 11.42 2.88 -10.57
C LEU A 165 11.59 1.85 -11.71
N GLU A 166 10.93 2.08 -12.83
CA GLU A 166 10.92 1.19 -14.00
C GLU A 166 10.36 -0.22 -13.70
N GLY A 167 9.47 -0.35 -12.72
CA GLY A 167 8.94 -1.64 -12.28
C GLY A 167 9.83 -2.42 -11.31
N LYS A 168 10.99 -1.87 -10.92
CA LYS A 168 11.95 -2.53 -10.01
C LYS A 168 11.50 -2.50 -8.56
N ALA A 169 10.75 -1.46 -8.14
CA ALA A 169 10.19 -1.32 -6.79
C ALA A 169 8.84 -2.07 -6.68
N LEU A 170 8.91 -3.39 -6.47
CA LEU A 170 7.71 -4.26 -6.47
C LEU A 170 6.68 -3.86 -5.41
N HIS A 171 7.10 -3.37 -4.24
CA HIS A 171 6.18 -2.86 -3.22
C HIS A 171 5.36 -1.67 -3.75
N ASN A 172 5.95 -0.79 -4.56
CA ASN A 172 5.21 0.31 -5.20
C ASN A 172 4.37 -0.15 -6.39
N VAL A 173 4.74 -1.24 -7.07
CA VAL A 173 3.84 -1.87 -8.04
C VAL A 173 2.58 -2.35 -7.34
N GLN A 174 2.69 -3.04 -6.21
CA GLN A 174 1.54 -3.49 -5.41
C GLN A 174 0.71 -2.31 -4.90
N ASN A 175 1.36 -1.23 -4.42
CA ASN A 175 0.68 -0.01 -3.99
C ASN A 175 -0.09 0.64 -5.15
N ALA A 176 0.47 0.69 -6.36
CA ALA A 176 -0.18 1.22 -7.56
C ALA A 176 -1.42 0.38 -7.94
N MET A 177 -1.32 -0.95 -7.85
CA MET A 177 -2.45 -1.85 -8.07
C MET A 177 -3.57 -1.61 -7.05
N ALA A 178 -3.22 -1.45 -5.78
CA ALA A 178 -4.17 -1.17 -4.72
C ALA A 178 -4.87 0.18 -4.92
N ALA A 179 -4.11 1.23 -5.26
CA ALA A 179 -4.66 2.54 -5.59
C ALA A 179 -5.62 2.47 -6.79
N ALA A 180 -5.29 1.66 -7.81
CA ALA A 180 -6.13 1.47 -8.98
C ALA A 180 -7.47 0.80 -8.63
N VAL A 181 -7.47 -0.26 -7.81
CA VAL A 181 -8.69 -0.94 -7.35
C VAL A 181 -9.58 0.03 -6.58
N VAL A 182 -9.00 0.78 -5.63
CA VAL A 182 -9.76 1.75 -4.82
C VAL A 182 -10.36 2.85 -5.70
N ALA A 183 -9.57 3.45 -6.58
CA ALA A 183 -10.04 4.50 -7.47
C ALA A 183 -11.14 3.99 -8.41
N TYR A 184 -10.97 2.80 -8.99
CA TYR A 184 -11.96 2.18 -9.86
C TYR A 184 -13.27 1.88 -9.11
N ALA A 185 -13.18 1.32 -7.89
CA ALA A 185 -14.34 1.06 -7.04
C ALA A 185 -15.07 2.33 -6.61
N MET A 186 -14.38 3.48 -6.57
CA MET A 186 -14.95 4.81 -6.34
C MET A 186 -15.54 5.46 -7.60
N GLY A 187 -15.50 4.77 -8.75
CA GLY A 187 -16.06 5.27 -10.00
C GLY A 187 -15.13 6.17 -10.82
N VAL A 188 -13.84 6.22 -10.49
CA VAL A 188 -12.85 6.95 -11.29
C VAL A 188 -12.64 6.22 -12.61
N SER A 189 -12.66 6.94 -13.71
CA SER A 189 -12.47 6.35 -15.05
C SER A 189 -11.08 5.74 -15.22
N VAL A 190 -10.98 4.69 -16.04
CA VAL A 190 -9.71 4.02 -16.37
C VAL A 190 -8.66 5.04 -16.86
N GLN A 191 -9.06 6.00 -17.69
CA GLN A 191 -8.18 7.04 -18.21
C GLN A 191 -7.60 7.91 -17.09
N ASN A 192 -8.43 8.30 -16.13
CA ASN A 192 -7.98 9.12 -15.00
C ASN A 192 -7.07 8.31 -14.05
N ILE A 193 -7.35 7.03 -13.86
CA ILE A 193 -6.47 6.13 -13.10
C ILE A 193 -5.10 6.02 -13.80
N GLN A 194 -5.08 5.78 -15.11
CA GLN A 194 -3.85 5.75 -15.90
C GLN A 194 -3.07 7.05 -15.80
N GLN A 195 -3.75 8.19 -15.89
CA GLN A 195 -3.11 9.50 -15.75
C GLN A 195 -2.53 9.71 -14.37
N GLY A 196 -3.27 9.38 -13.31
CA GLY A 196 -2.78 9.46 -11.92
C GLY A 196 -1.53 8.61 -11.69
N LEU A 197 -1.52 7.37 -12.19
CA LEU A 197 -0.37 6.47 -12.07
C LEU A 197 0.87 6.98 -12.87
N ARG A 198 0.67 7.65 -14.01
CA ARG A 198 1.75 8.20 -14.84
C ARG A 198 2.37 9.48 -14.27
N THR A 199 1.63 10.22 -13.48
CA THR A 199 2.05 11.54 -12.99
C THR A 199 2.49 11.54 -11.53
N PHE A 200 2.17 10.48 -10.79
CA PHE A 200 2.62 10.34 -9.42
C PHE A 200 4.04 9.78 -9.38
N ASP A 201 4.94 10.51 -8.73
CA ASP A 201 6.31 10.10 -8.50
C ASP A 201 6.66 10.08 -6.99
N THR A 202 7.82 9.55 -6.66
CA THR A 202 8.35 9.52 -5.30
C THR A 202 9.34 10.65 -5.03
N SER A 203 9.15 11.82 -5.66
CA SER A 203 9.97 12.99 -5.35
C SER A 203 9.81 13.39 -3.88
N PHE A 204 10.88 13.95 -3.31
CA PHE A 204 10.87 14.39 -1.92
C PHE A 204 9.77 15.43 -1.63
N PHE A 205 9.41 16.22 -2.63
CA PHE A 205 8.37 17.26 -2.49
C PHE A 205 6.96 16.67 -2.44
N GLN A 206 6.71 15.54 -3.11
CA GLN A 206 5.41 14.86 -3.09
C GLN A 206 5.24 13.95 -1.87
N VAL A 207 6.21 13.09 -1.59
CA VAL A 207 6.15 12.09 -0.53
C VAL A 207 7.47 11.98 0.24
N PRO A 208 7.77 12.95 1.12
CA PRO A 208 9.01 12.97 1.88
C PRO A 208 9.25 11.67 2.64
N GLY A 209 10.44 11.07 2.47
CA GLY A 209 10.83 9.84 3.17
C GLY A 209 10.22 8.55 2.62
N ARG A 210 9.62 8.56 1.43
CA ARG A 210 9.06 7.37 0.79
C ARG A 210 9.72 7.13 -0.56
N LEU A 211 10.74 6.27 -0.57
CA LEU A 211 11.52 5.90 -1.75
C LEU A 211 12.01 7.12 -2.55
N ASN A 212 12.50 8.14 -1.87
CA ASN A 212 13.07 9.31 -2.56
C ASN A 212 14.45 8.95 -3.14
N VAL A 213 14.63 9.20 -4.41
CA VAL A 213 15.90 8.93 -5.12
C VAL A 213 16.56 10.25 -5.47
N PHE A 214 17.83 10.38 -5.08
CA PHE A 214 18.70 11.51 -5.39
C PHE A 214 19.87 10.98 -6.22
N ASP A 215 20.01 11.44 -7.44
CA ASP A 215 21.02 11.01 -8.43
C ASP A 215 21.87 12.17 -8.97
N GLU A 216 21.78 13.32 -8.35
CA GLU A 216 22.59 14.52 -8.70
C GLU A 216 24.05 14.40 -8.21
N LEU A 217 24.35 13.43 -7.34
CA LEU A 217 25.69 13.16 -6.82
C LEU A 217 26.39 12.10 -7.69
N PRO A 218 27.73 11.95 -7.57
CA PRO A 218 28.44 10.86 -8.25
C PRO A 218 28.08 9.44 -7.73
N PHE A 219 27.11 9.35 -6.83
CA PHE A 219 26.50 8.14 -6.32
C PHE A 219 25.00 8.37 -6.10
N LYS A 220 24.21 7.33 -6.18
CA LYS A 220 22.78 7.40 -5.94
C LYS A 220 22.47 7.30 -4.45
N VAL A 221 21.59 8.17 -3.94
CA VAL A 221 21.06 8.09 -2.58
C VAL A 221 19.58 7.73 -2.65
N ILE A 222 19.17 6.75 -1.87
CA ILE A 222 17.77 6.35 -1.71
C ILE A 222 17.39 6.57 -0.25
N LEU A 223 16.36 7.39 -0.02
CA LEU A 223 15.81 7.67 1.31
C LEU A 223 14.44 7.02 1.43
N ASP A 224 14.29 6.15 2.43
CA ASP A 224 13.01 5.53 2.76
C ASP A 224 12.78 5.48 4.27
N TYR A 225 11.52 5.44 4.68
CA TYR A 225 11.11 5.34 6.09
C TYR A 225 10.94 3.89 6.57
N GLY A 226 11.40 2.91 5.80
CA GLY A 226 11.32 1.50 6.18
C GLY A 226 11.90 1.26 7.58
N HIS A 227 11.14 0.63 8.46
CA HIS A 227 11.48 0.46 9.87
C HIS A 227 11.01 -0.89 10.45
N ASN A 228 10.61 -1.81 9.61
CA ASN A 228 10.25 -3.18 9.97
C ASN A 228 10.92 -4.18 9.01
N PRO A 229 11.03 -5.47 9.38
CA PRO A 229 11.75 -6.46 8.58
C PRO A 229 11.30 -6.52 7.12
N VAL A 230 9.99 -6.50 6.86
CA VAL A 230 9.44 -6.59 5.51
C VAL A 230 9.79 -5.36 4.67
N ALA A 231 9.70 -4.16 5.24
CA ALA A 231 10.07 -2.93 4.54
C ALA A 231 11.56 -2.90 4.19
N ILE A 232 12.43 -3.33 5.12
CA ILE A 232 13.87 -3.42 4.84
C ILE A 232 14.18 -4.49 3.80
N GLN A 233 13.49 -5.64 3.81
CA GLN A 233 13.62 -6.64 2.77
C GLN A 233 13.23 -6.08 1.39
N CYS A 234 12.13 -5.34 1.30
CA CYS A 234 11.73 -4.68 0.05
C CYS A 234 12.81 -3.71 -0.47
N MET A 235 13.48 -2.99 0.44
CA MET A 235 14.56 -2.06 0.06
C MET A 235 15.82 -2.82 -0.39
N VAL A 236 16.20 -3.89 0.30
CA VAL A 236 17.31 -4.77 -0.10
C VAL A 236 17.05 -5.36 -1.47
N ASP A 237 15.86 -5.92 -1.69
CA ASP A 237 15.45 -6.49 -2.96
C ASP A 237 15.45 -5.44 -4.10
N LEU A 238 15.00 -4.23 -3.81
CA LEU A 238 15.04 -3.13 -4.76
C LEU A 238 16.47 -2.78 -5.14
N VAL A 239 17.34 -2.55 -4.15
CA VAL A 239 18.75 -2.20 -4.38
C VAL A 239 19.46 -3.32 -5.14
N GLY A 240 19.08 -4.58 -4.88
CA GLY A 240 19.58 -5.74 -5.64
C GLY A 240 19.21 -5.72 -7.13
N ARG A 241 18.08 -5.09 -7.49
CA ARG A 241 17.61 -4.94 -8.89
C ARG A 241 18.12 -3.67 -9.58
N LEU A 242 18.73 -2.76 -8.83
CA LEU A 242 19.33 -1.56 -9.41
C LEU A 242 20.74 -1.89 -9.94
N ASP A 243 21.03 -1.39 -11.14
CA ASP A 243 22.36 -1.49 -11.70
C ASP A 243 23.31 -0.59 -10.90
N ALA A 244 24.27 -1.18 -10.20
CA ALA A 244 25.27 -0.47 -9.41
C ALA A 244 26.64 -1.14 -9.60
N GLU A 245 27.60 -0.36 -10.11
CA GLU A 245 28.99 -0.81 -10.28
C GLU A 245 29.83 -0.63 -8.99
N GLY A 246 29.34 0.18 -8.06
CA GLY A 246 30.05 0.55 -6.83
C GLY A 246 29.61 -0.23 -5.60
N LYS A 247 30.15 0.20 -4.47
CA LYS A 247 29.76 -0.34 -3.15
C LYS A 247 28.36 0.11 -2.80
N ARG A 248 27.61 -0.79 -2.17
CA ARG A 248 26.34 -0.48 -1.52
C ARG A 248 26.61 -0.16 -0.05
N VAL A 249 26.03 0.92 0.43
CA VAL A 249 26.15 1.38 1.82
C VAL A 249 24.74 1.60 2.36
N CYS A 250 24.41 0.94 3.46
CA CYS A 250 23.14 1.11 4.16
C CYS A 250 23.37 1.90 5.45
N VAL A 251 22.61 2.99 5.64
CA VAL A 251 22.51 3.69 6.91
C VAL A 251 21.14 3.39 7.48
N LEU A 252 21.08 2.67 8.58
CA LEU A 252 19.88 2.13 9.16
C LEU A 252 19.64 2.68 10.56
N SER A 253 18.37 2.96 10.88
CA SER A 253 17.91 3.25 12.23
C SER A 253 16.64 2.45 12.51
N ALA A 254 16.49 1.95 13.71
CA ALA A 254 15.27 1.30 14.18
C ALA A 254 14.59 2.15 15.26
N PRO A 255 13.24 2.23 15.29
CA PRO A 255 12.52 2.89 16.38
C PRO A 255 12.81 2.20 17.73
N GLY A 256 13.02 3.01 18.77
CA GLY A 256 13.37 2.51 20.10
C GLY A 256 12.26 1.75 20.83
N ASP A 257 11.07 1.70 20.27
CA ASP A 257 9.90 0.97 20.79
C ASP A 257 9.73 -0.44 20.18
N ARG A 258 10.72 -0.90 19.40
CA ARG A 258 10.74 -2.25 18.80
C ARG A 258 11.37 -3.26 19.74
N ARG A 259 10.94 -4.54 19.61
CA ARG A 259 11.57 -5.65 20.35
C ARG A 259 12.99 -5.87 19.81
N ASP A 260 13.91 -6.26 20.68
CA ASP A 260 15.32 -6.51 20.30
C ASP A 260 15.43 -7.49 19.14
N ARG A 261 14.59 -8.54 19.12
CA ARG A 261 14.56 -9.51 18.02
C ARG A 261 14.23 -8.89 16.67
N ASP A 262 13.30 -7.92 16.64
CA ASP A 262 12.87 -7.25 15.41
C ASP A 262 14.01 -6.32 14.90
N ILE A 263 14.72 -5.68 15.83
CA ILE A 263 15.89 -4.85 15.52
C ILE A 263 17.04 -5.71 14.97
N MET A 264 17.29 -6.87 15.58
CA MET A 264 18.31 -7.82 15.10
C MET A 264 17.97 -8.37 13.71
N GLU A 265 16.69 -8.70 13.46
CA GLU A 265 16.22 -9.16 12.16
C GLU A 265 16.39 -8.08 11.07
N ILE A 266 16.00 -6.84 11.36
CA ILE A 266 16.21 -5.69 10.49
C ILE A 266 17.70 -5.53 10.11
N ALA A 267 18.59 -5.61 11.11
CA ALA A 267 20.03 -5.49 10.90
C ALA A 267 20.59 -6.65 10.04
N ALA A 268 20.13 -7.88 10.30
CA ALA A 268 20.53 -9.05 9.53
C ALA A 268 20.10 -8.98 8.07
N ILE A 269 18.85 -8.55 7.80
CA ILE A 269 18.34 -8.35 6.45
C ILE A 269 19.16 -7.27 5.73
N ALA A 270 19.38 -6.12 6.37
CA ALA A 270 20.16 -5.04 5.77
C ALA A 270 21.60 -5.45 5.45
N ALA A 271 22.20 -6.31 6.26
CA ALA A 271 23.57 -6.82 6.05
C ALA A 271 23.66 -7.90 4.96
N SER A 272 22.55 -8.50 4.53
CA SER A 272 22.51 -9.54 3.50
C SER A 272 22.47 -8.98 2.07
N GLY A 273 22.17 -7.71 1.88
CA GLY A 273 22.07 -7.00 0.59
C GLY A 273 23.21 -6.09 0.35
#